data_295468d130a82d09fb731df1808db3fb
#
_entry.id   295468d130a82d09fb731df1808db3fb
#
_cell.length_a   1.000
_cell.length_b   1.000
_cell.length_c   1.000
_cell.angle_alpha   90.00
_cell.angle_beta   90.00
_cell.angle_gamma   90.00
#
_symmetry.space_group_name_H-M   'P 1'
#
loop_
_entity.id
_entity.type
_entity.pdbx_description
1 polymer ?
#
loop_
_entity_poly.entity_id
_entity_poly.type
_entity_poly.pdbx_seq_one_letter_code
_entity_poly.pdbx_strand_id
1 'polypeptide(L)'
;LQSTVPSGSTSNSGSNNSVSASASSVIAYAKTLLGKPYVWGAQGPNSFDCSGFTYYVFKNKAGIVLPRTSSAQSKYGTYVSKSNLKAGDLVFFDTNGANDGNVSHVGMYIGNGQMIHASYGQKKIVIANFNDSYYQKAYVNARRVL
;
A
#
# COMPACT_ATOMS: atom_id res chain seq x y z
N LEU A 1 -7.36 -15.08 7.65
CA LEU A 1 -7.67 -14.52 7.81
C LEU A 1 -8.13 -14.23 8.46
N GLN A 2 -7.97 -14.67 8.49
CA GLN A 2 -8.38 -14.24 8.81
C GLN A 2 -8.73 -13.93 9.44
N SER A 3 -8.64 -14.46 9.69
CA SER A 3 -9.03 -14.04 10.22
C SER A 3 -9.32 -13.75 10.90
N THR A 4 -9.22 -14.25 11.04
CA THR A 4 -9.61 -13.76 11.54
C THR A 4 -10.10 -13.41 12.20
N VAL A 5 -10.15 -13.90 12.42
CA VAL A 5 -10.78 -13.35 12.86
C VAL A 5 -11.22 -13.05 13.47
N PRO A 6 -11.37 -13.51 13.78
CA PRO A 6 -12.04 -13.00 14.15
C PRO A 6 -12.44 -12.50 14.67
N SER A 7 -12.54 -12.88 14.78
CA SER A 7 -13.14 -12.18 15.10
C SER A 7 -13.47 -11.51 15.47
N GLY A 8 -13.45 -11.82 15.75
CA GLY A 8 -13.96 -10.99 15.84
C GLY A 8 -14.21 -10.36 16.23
N SER A 9 -14.12 -10.57 16.17
CA SER A 9 -14.47 -9.69 16.23
C SER A 9 -14.63 -8.93 16.45
N THR A 10 -14.63 -9.21 16.52
CA THR A 10 -14.91 -8.27 16.56
C THR A 10 -15.03 -7.37 16.74
N SER A 11 -15.13 -7.48 16.88
CA SER A 11 -15.38 -6.50 16.87
C SER A 11 -15.41 -5.60 17.00
N ASN A 12 -15.52 -5.57 17.07
CA ASN A 12 -15.59 -4.55 16.97
C ASN A 12 -15.64 -3.58 16.99
N SER A 13 -15.80 -3.57 17.24
CA SER A 13 -15.97 -2.79 17.06
C SER A 13 -15.85 -1.82 16.87
N GLY A 14 -15.98 -1.64 16.81
CA GLY A 14 -16.02 -0.85 16.42
C GLY A 14 -15.71 0.31 16.30
N SER A 15 -15.31 0.65 15.98
CA SER A 15 -15.11 1.80 15.82
C SER A 15 -15.07 2.40 14.67
N ASN A 16 -15.68 2.86 14.35
CA ASN A 16 -15.92 3.67 13.56
C ASN A 16 -14.87 4.19 12.81
N ASN A 17 -14.66 4.94 12.20
CA ASN A 17 -13.62 5.50 11.42
C ASN A 17 -12.30 4.92 11.70
N SER A 18 -12.22 3.96 12.53
CA SER A 18 -10.95 3.39 12.86
C SER A 18 -10.49 2.43 11.78
N VAL A 19 -9.22 2.14 11.82
CA VAL A 19 -8.56 1.19 10.95
C VAL A 19 -9.08 -0.21 11.27
N SER A 20 -9.44 -0.98 10.26
CA SER A 20 -9.87 -2.36 10.49
C SER A 20 -8.74 -3.19 11.07
N ALA A 21 -9.08 -4.29 11.74
CA ALA A 21 -8.07 -5.19 12.32
C ALA A 21 -7.11 -5.71 11.25
N SER A 22 -7.63 -6.09 10.06
CA SER A 22 -6.77 -6.56 8.96
C SER A 22 -5.84 -5.46 8.48
N ALA A 23 -6.36 -4.25 8.28
CA ALA A 23 -5.53 -3.14 7.84
C ALA A 23 -4.48 -2.78 8.89
N SER A 24 -4.86 -2.77 10.16
CA SER A 24 -3.94 -2.49 11.25
C SER A 24 -2.79 -3.50 11.29
N SER A 25 -3.10 -4.77 11.12
CA SER A 25 -2.13 -5.86 11.11
C SER A 25 -1.17 -5.75 9.93
N VAL A 26 -1.72 -5.46 8.75
CA VAL A 26 -0.93 -5.31 7.51
C VAL A 26 0.01 -4.10 7.63
N ILE A 27 -0.49 -2.99 8.13
CA ILE A 27 0.30 -1.77 8.30
C ILE A 27 1.41 -1.97 9.33
N ALA A 28 1.11 -2.62 10.45
CA ALA A 28 2.11 -2.90 11.46
C ALA A 28 3.24 -3.76 10.87
N TYR A 29 2.89 -4.76 10.09
CA TYR A 29 3.87 -5.61 9.45
C TYR A 29 4.71 -4.83 8.43
N ALA A 30 4.07 -3.98 7.64
CA ALA A 30 4.77 -3.13 6.68
C ALA A 30 5.79 -2.22 7.38
N LYS A 31 5.42 -1.67 8.53
CA LYS A 31 6.32 -0.81 9.30
C LYS A 31 7.55 -1.52 9.82
N THR A 32 7.49 -2.85 10.03
CA THR A 32 8.68 -3.61 10.42
C THR A 32 9.73 -3.65 9.32
N LEU A 33 9.35 -3.31 8.10
CA LEU A 33 10.25 -3.34 6.94
C LEU A 33 10.85 -1.98 6.64
N LEU A 34 10.52 -0.94 7.42
CA LEU A 34 11.07 0.40 7.22
C LEU A 34 12.61 0.35 7.19
N GLY A 35 13.19 1.08 6.24
CA GLY A 35 14.64 1.15 6.09
C GLY A 35 15.25 0.05 5.25
N LYS A 36 14.52 -0.99 4.90
CA LYS A 36 15.07 -2.04 4.02
C LYS A 36 15.27 -1.47 2.62
N PRO A 37 16.34 -1.90 1.92
CA PRO A 37 16.76 -1.26 0.67
C PRO A 37 15.79 -1.50 -0.49
N TYR A 38 15.72 -0.49 -1.35
CA TYR A 38 15.05 -0.61 -2.64
C TYR A 38 16.00 -1.29 -3.62
N VAL A 39 15.54 -2.35 -4.27
CA VAL A 39 16.27 -3.02 -5.35
C VAL A 39 15.27 -3.36 -6.45
N TRP A 40 15.55 -2.93 -7.67
CA TRP A 40 14.70 -3.21 -8.82
C TRP A 40 14.45 -4.72 -8.96
N GLY A 41 13.18 -5.09 -9.10
CA GLY A 41 12.79 -6.48 -9.28
C GLY A 41 12.72 -7.30 -8.00
N ALA A 42 13.09 -6.72 -6.84
CA ALA A 42 13.10 -7.46 -5.58
C ALA A 42 11.71 -7.50 -4.93
N GLN A 43 11.40 -8.63 -4.30
CA GLN A 43 10.11 -8.81 -3.64
C GLN A 43 10.27 -9.42 -2.24
N GLY A 44 11.36 -9.11 -1.58
CA GLY A 44 11.63 -9.51 -0.20
C GLY A 44 12.46 -10.77 -0.10
N PRO A 45 12.81 -11.15 1.11
CA PRO A 45 12.49 -10.49 2.39
C PRO A 45 13.43 -9.36 2.78
N ASN A 46 14.56 -9.17 2.10
CA ASN A 46 15.59 -8.25 2.52
C ASN A 46 15.68 -6.97 1.69
N SER A 47 15.07 -6.97 0.52
CA SER A 47 15.02 -5.81 -0.37
C SER A 47 13.74 -5.87 -1.18
N PHE A 48 13.31 -4.72 -1.72
CA PHE A 48 12.01 -4.59 -2.37
C PHE A 48 12.01 -3.53 -3.45
N ASP A 49 11.26 -3.75 -4.54
CA ASP A 49 10.82 -2.63 -5.36
C ASP A 49 9.41 -2.22 -4.88
N CYS A 50 8.78 -1.24 -5.52
CA CYS A 50 7.53 -0.68 -5.02
C CYS A 50 6.41 -1.72 -4.97
N SER A 51 6.19 -2.44 -6.06
CA SER A 51 5.15 -3.46 -6.12
C SER A 51 5.55 -4.74 -5.42
N GLY A 52 6.84 -5.03 -5.33
CA GLY A 52 7.36 -6.16 -4.57
C GLY A 52 7.12 -6.01 -3.08
N PHE A 53 7.20 -4.78 -2.59
CA PHE A 53 6.90 -4.47 -1.18
C PHE A 53 5.42 -4.76 -0.86
N THR A 54 4.49 -4.21 -1.64
CA THR A 54 3.07 -4.46 -1.42
C THR A 54 2.73 -5.93 -1.63
N TYR A 55 3.30 -6.56 -2.65
CA TYR A 55 3.13 -7.98 -2.93
C TYR A 55 3.53 -8.82 -1.70
N TYR A 56 4.70 -8.56 -1.16
CA TYR A 56 5.26 -9.32 -0.02
C TYR A 56 4.40 -9.14 1.25
N VAL A 57 4.02 -7.90 1.55
CA VAL A 57 3.27 -7.59 2.76
C VAL A 57 1.89 -8.25 2.74
N PHE A 58 1.16 -8.09 1.63
CA PHE A 58 -0.19 -8.66 1.54
C PHE A 58 -0.17 -10.18 1.48
N LYS A 59 0.80 -10.76 0.80
CA LYS A 59 0.92 -12.21 0.73
C LYS A 59 1.20 -12.81 2.12
N ASN A 60 2.14 -12.22 2.85
CA ASN A 60 2.60 -12.81 4.10
C ASN A 60 1.70 -12.47 5.28
N LYS A 61 1.00 -11.35 5.25
CA LYS A 61 0.19 -10.93 6.40
C LYS A 61 -1.31 -11.07 6.20
N ALA A 62 -1.78 -10.93 4.98
CA ALA A 62 -3.21 -11.03 4.68
C ALA A 62 -3.58 -12.27 3.88
N GLY A 63 -2.60 -13.02 3.39
CA GLY A 63 -2.85 -14.18 2.56
C GLY A 63 -3.37 -13.82 1.17
N ILE A 64 -3.19 -12.59 0.74
CA ILE A 64 -3.68 -12.08 -0.54
C ILE A 64 -2.51 -12.00 -1.51
N VAL A 65 -2.59 -12.74 -2.62
CA VAL A 65 -1.55 -12.73 -3.64
C VAL A 65 -1.91 -11.68 -4.68
N LEU A 66 -1.27 -10.51 -4.59
CA LEU A 66 -1.48 -9.42 -5.54
C LEU A 66 -0.79 -9.73 -6.87
N PRO A 67 -1.23 -9.13 -7.98
CA PRO A 67 -0.42 -9.15 -9.20
C PRO A 67 0.97 -8.56 -8.90
N ARG A 68 1.97 -8.95 -9.67
CA ARG A 68 3.37 -8.61 -9.33
C ARG A 68 3.73 -7.16 -9.63
N THR A 69 3.14 -6.53 -10.65
CA THR A 69 3.53 -5.19 -11.08
C THR A 69 2.59 -4.13 -10.52
N SER A 70 3.09 -2.90 -10.38
CA SER A 70 2.25 -1.79 -9.92
C SER A 70 1.10 -1.52 -10.89
N SER A 71 1.34 -1.60 -12.18
CA SER A 71 0.30 -1.41 -13.19
C SER A 71 -0.82 -2.44 -13.04
N ALA A 72 -0.47 -3.71 -12.87
CA ALA A 72 -1.46 -4.77 -12.69
C ALA A 72 -2.19 -4.64 -11.35
N GLN A 73 -1.48 -4.28 -10.28
CA GLN A 73 -2.10 -4.04 -8.98
C GLN A 73 -3.12 -2.91 -9.05
N SER A 74 -2.88 -1.90 -9.87
CA SER A 74 -3.80 -0.75 -10.00
C SER A 74 -5.16 -1.12 -10.58
N LYS A 75 -5.27 -2.33 -11.11
CA LYS A 75 -6.51 -2.87 -11.68
C LYS A 75 -7.11 -3.99 -10.85
N TYR A 76 -6.51 -4.29 -9.70
CA TYR A 76 -6.91 -5.41 -8.86
C TYR A 76 -7.66 -4.91 -7.62
N GLY A 77 -8.72 -5.59 -7.24
CA GLY A 77 -9.52 -5.22 -6.07
C GLY A 77 -10.57 -4.19 -6.42
N THR A 78 -11.08 -3.53 -5.38
CA THR A 78 -12.18 -2.57 -5.52
C THR A 78 -11.63 -1.15 -5.68
N TYR A 79 -12.11 -0.44 -6.69
CA TYR A 79 -11.74 0.96 -6.88
C TYR A 79 -12.19 1.80 -5.68
N VAL A 80 -11.32 2.72 -5.25
CA VAL A 80 -11.60 3.64 -4.15
C VAL A 80 -11.30 5.05 -4.62
N SER A 81 -12.26 5.97 -4.46
CA SER A 81 -12.00 7.36 -4.77
C SER A 81 -11.02 7.95 -3.76
N LYS A 82 -10.28 8.99 -4.18
CA LYS A 82 -9.30 9.62 -3.29
C LYS A 82 -9.95 10.11 -1.99
N SER A 83 -11.16 10.63 -2.06
CA SER A 83 -11.86 11.14 -0.88
C SER A 83 -12.31 10.05 0.09
N ASN A 84 -12.32 8.79 -0.36
CA ASN A 84 -12.74 7.65 0.46
C ASN A 84 -11.57 6.77 0.90
N LEU A 85 -10.34 7.25 0.75
CA LEU A 85 -9.16 6.48 1.16
C LEU A 85 -9.21 6.11 2.64
N LYS A 86 -8.83 4.87 2.91
CA LYS A 86 -8.70 4.34 4.28
C LYS A 86 -7.34 3.68 4.43
N ALA A 87 -6.87 3.60 5.65
CA ALA A 87 -5.62 2.92 5.95
C ALA A 87 -5.67 1.47 5.45
N GLY A 88 -4.64 1.05 4.74
CA GLY A 88 -4.57 -0.26 4.10
C GLY A 88 -4.86 -0.25 2.62
N ASP A 89 -5.39 0.86 2.08
CA ASP A 89 -5.64 0.97 0.64
C ASP A 89 -4.33 1.15 -0.12
N LEU A 90 -4.28 0.61 -1.33
CA LEU A 90 -3.14 0.81 -2.23
C LEU A 90 -3.37 2.05 -3.07
N VAL A 91 -2.35 2.89 -3.18
CA VAL A 91 -2.40 4.13 -3.96
C VAL A 91 -1.39 4.05 -5.09
N PHE A 92 -1.78 4.50 -6.26
CA PHE A 92 -1.02 4.29 -7.49
C PHE A 92 -0.69 5.61 -8.17
N PHE A 93 0.53 5.66 -8.72
CA PHE A 93 1.09 6.88 -9.29
C PHE A 93 1.74 6.64 -10.62
N ASP A 94 1.73 7.67 -11.46
CA ASP A 94 2.53 7.72 -12.67
C ASP A 94 3.67 8.71 -12.42
N THR A 95 4.86 8.19 -12.15
CA THR A 95 6.02 9.00 -11.81
C THR A 95 6.98 9.16 -12.98
N ASN A 96 6.58 8.74 -14.19
CA ASN A 96 7.43 8.78 -15.37
C ASN A 96 7.18 10.04 -16.22
N GLY A 97 7.38 11.21 -15.64
CA GLY A 97 7.20 12.47 -16.36
C GLY A 97 5.77 12.99 -16.24
N ALA A 98 5.18 13.42 -17.35
CA ALA A 98 3.80 13.89 -17.35
C ALA A 98 2.85 12.74 -17.04
N ASN A 99 1.90 12.95 -16.16
CA ASN A 99 0.96 11.91 -15.78
C ASN A 99 0.00 11.63 -16.96
N ASP A 100 0.23 10.50 -17.65
CA ASP A 100 -0.64 10.03 -18.73
C ASP A 100 -1.50 8.84 -18.28
N GLY A 101 -1.51 8.52 -17.01
CA GLY A 101 -2.31 7.44 -16.43
C GLY A 101 -1.65 6.07 -16.43
N ASN A 102 -0.42 5.97 -16.91
CA ASN A 102 0.31 4.69 -16.93
C ASN A 102 1.01 4.48 -15.59
N VAL A 103 0.42 3.67 -14.74
CA VAL A 103 0.93 3.45 -13.37
C VAL A 103 2.35 2.89 -13.40
N SER A 104 3.24 3.54 -12.66
CA SER A 104 4.63 3.12 -12.52
C SER A 104 5.05 2.94 -11.06
N HIS A 105 4.22 3.33 -10.10
CA HIS A 105 4.57 3.27 -8.68
C HIS A 105 3.34 2.97 -7.83
N VAL A 106 3.56 2.32 -6.69
CA VAL A 106 2.51 1.99 -5.73
C VAL A 106 3.01 2.21 -4.32
N GLY A 107 2.11 2.68 -3.46
CA GLY A 107 2.34 2.76 -2.02
C GLY A 107 1.12 2.27 -1.28
N MET A 108 1.23 2.17 0.04
CA MET A 108 0.10 1.80 0.90
C MET A 108 -0.27 3.00 1.76
N TYR A 109 -1.52 3.43 1.64
CA TYR A 109 -2.02 4.53 2.46
C TYR A 109 -2.17 4.04 3.90
N ILE A 110 -1.67 4.81 4.86
CA ILE A 110 -1.69 4.39 6.27
C ILE A 110 -2.51 5.34 7.16
N GLY A 111 -3.26 6.24 6.53
CA GLY A 111 -4.09 7.21 7.25
C GLY A 111 -3.36 8.52 7.47
N ASN A 112 -4.11 9.53 7.88
CA ASN A 112 -3.59 10.86 8.24
C ASN A 112 -2.71 11.50 7.17
N GLY A 113 -3.02 11.24 5.89
CA GLY A 113 -2.27 11.83 4.78
C GLY A 113 -0.89 11.23 4.59
N GLN A 114 -0.65 10.04 5.13
CA GLN A 114 0.65 9.36 5.01
C GLN A 114 0.54 8.07 4.23
N MET A 115 1.64 7.68 3.60
CA MET A 115 1.75 6.38 2.95
C MET A 115 3.11 5.76 3.26
N ILE A 116 3.18 4.43 3.19
CA ILE A 116 4.43 3.70 3.30
C ILE A 116 4.72 3.06 1.95
N HIS A 117 5.95 3.18 1.47
CA HIS A 117 6.30 2.67 0.16
C HIS A 117 7.80 2.40 0.03
N ALA A 118 8.16 1.54 -0.92
CA ALA A 118 9.57 1.34 -1.27
C ALA A 118 9.95 2.46 -2.25
N SER A 119 10.70 3.43 -1.76
CA SER A 119 11.02 4.64 -2.50
C SER A 119 12.27 4.47 -3.35
N TYR A 120 12.14 4.67 -4.66
CA TYR A 120 13.30 4.68 -5.54
C TYR A 120 14.22 5.85 -5.21
N GLY A 121 13.65 7.03 -4.95
CA GLY A 121 14.44 8.22 -4.65
C GLY A 121 15.21 8.14 -3.33
N GLN A 122 14.57 7.57 -2.30
CA GLN A 122 15.20 7.39 -0.98
C GLN A 122 16.01 6.10 -0.88
N LYS A 123 15.88 5.21 -1.85
CA LYS A 123 16.58 3.92 -1.93
C LYS A 123 16.19 2.95 -0.80
N LYS A 124 15.04 3.14 -0.18
CA LYS A 124 14.59 2.31 0.93
C LYS A 124 13.08 2.47 1.17
N ILE A 125 12.54 1.62 2.02
CA ILE A 125 11.15 1.73 2.46
C ILE A 125 11.05 2.88 3.46
N VAL A 126 10.14 3.83 3.18
CA VAL A 126 9.94 5.03 4.00
C VAL A 126 8.46 5.34 4.14
N ILE A 127 8.13 6.16 5.15
CA ILE A 127 6.82 6.79 5.25
C ILE A 127 6.94 8.17 4.61
N ALA A 128 5.99 8.50 3.73
CA ALA A 128 5.99 9.76 3.00
C ALA A 128 4.66 10.47 3.17
N ASN A 129 4.67 11.79 2.94
CA ASN A 129 3.47 12.60 2.95
C ASN A 129 2.70 12.39 1.63
N PHE A 130 1.57 11.69 1.71
CA PHE A 130 0.73 11.44 0.55
C PHE A 130 0.23 12.74 -0.09
N ASN A 131 0.05 13.79 0.71
CA ASN A 131 -0.47 15.07 0.23
C ASN A 131 0.60 15.99 -0.39
N ASP A 132 1.84 15.54 -0.44
CA ASP A 132 2.91 16.28 -1.12
C ASP A 132 2.53 16.50 -2.57
N SER A 133 2.82 17.69 -3.10
CA SER A 133 2.42 18.06 -4.46
C SER A 133 2.98 17.11 -5.52
N TYR A 134 4.16 16.58 -5.30
CA TYR A 134 4.75 15.60 -6.23
C TYR A 134 3.84 14.39 -6.38
N TYR A 135 3.38 13.82 -5.26
CA TYR A 135 2.51 12.64 -5.29
C TYR A 135 1.12 12.97 -5.78
N GLN A 136 0.59 14.14 -5.43
CA GLN A 136 -0.75 14.54 -5.89
C GLN A 136 -0.80 14.73 -7.40
N LYS A 137 0.26 15.26 -8.00
CA LYS A 137 0.35 15.42 -9.45
C LYS A 137 0.52 14.07 -10.16
N ALA A 138 1.17 13.10 -9.51
CA ALA A 138 1.40 11.79 -10.10
C ALA A 138 0.26 10.81 -9.83
N TYR A 139 -0.66 11.14 -8.97
CA TYR A 139 -1.72 10.22 -8.51
C TYR A 139 -2.59 9.75 -9.69
N VAL A 140 -2.85 8.44 -9.75
CA VAL A 140 -3.70 7.84 -10.77
C VAL A 140 -5.00 7.30 -10.16
N ASN A 141 -4.90 6.36 -9.24
CA ASN A 141 -6.08 5.78 -8.59
C ASN A 141 -5.70 5.06 -7.29
N ALA A 142 -6.70 4.45 -6.67
CA ALA A 142 -6.50 3.63 -5.48
C ALA A 142 -7.38 2.39 -5.54
N ARG A 143 -6.94 1.32 -4.86
CA ARG A 143 -7.66 0.06 -4.78
C ARG A 143 -7.70 -0.45 -3.34
N ARG A 144 -8.80 -1.08 -2.98
CA ARG A 144 -8.96 -1.74 -1.69
C ARG A 144 -9.01 -3.24 -1.91
N VAL A 145 -8.12 -3.96 -1.25
CA VAL A 145 -8.05 -5.43 -1.37
C VAL A 145 -8.32 -6.14 -0.05
N LEU A 146 -8.39 -5.39 1.03
CA LEU A 146 -8.72 -5.95 2.35
C LEU A 146 -10.23 -5.99 2.58
#